data_ed9213c8bc863f819ee5dc3611fc3d29
#
_entry.id   ed9213c8bc863f819ee5dc3611fc3d29
#
_cell.length_a   1.000
_cell.length_b   1.000
_cell.length_c   1.000
_cell.angle_alpha   90.00
_cell.angle_beta   90.00
_cell.angle_gamma   90.00
#
_symmetry.space_group_name_H-M   'P 1'
#
loop_
_entity.id
_entity.type
_entity.pdbx_description
1 polymer ?
#
loop_
_entity_poly.entity_id
_entity_poly.type
_entity_poly.pdbx_seq_one_letter_code
_entity_poly.pdbx_strand_id
1 'polypeptide(L)'
;LEFLTNFARVNHRMHNKLLVMDNALAIVGGRNIGNHYFEVDTHANFRDLDVAAGGPVVREISSVFDHFWNGDWAVPISALVERPYTDKDVQAARATLREAIAAAHYPYPIEQDTAELKSVLRAEIDKFVWAPGRIVWDDPGEIAATGGTSRLLEGLHRRLGRLDTELLVESPYFVPRDRGIARMKELHDQGVRIRVLTNSLASNDVMAAHAGYADRRRQVLETGAELYELRADAGVIKKRLAYFGAKAALHAKVLVFDRKDVFVGSFNLDPRSGLLNTEIGLYVESPQLAAQVIEYLDEGVQPENSYRVVLDADGNLEWATETGGETERYSKDPES
;
A
#
# COMPACT_ATOMS: atom_id res chain seq x y z
N LEU A 1 9.63 -1.27 30.78
CA LEU A 1 8.57 -1.00 31.78
C LEU A 1 7.38 -0.28 31.12
N GLU A 2 7.59 0.75 30.32
CA GLU A 2 6.54 1.52 29.63
C GLU A 2 5.67 0.65 28.70
N PHE A 3 6.28 -0.32 28.01
CA PHE A 3 5.55 -1.28 27.17
C PHE A 3 4.53 -2.13 27.94
N LEU A 4 4.80 -2.41 29.23
CA LEU A 4 3.89 -3.18 30.08
C LEU A 4 2.78 -2.32 30.70
N THR A 5 3.03 -1.03 30.93
CA THR A 5 2.11 -0.13 31.62
C THR A 5 1.28 0.75 30.68
N ASN A 6 1.77 1.02 29.47
CA ASN A 6 1.17 1.90 28.47
C ASN A 6 1.10 1.25 27.08
N PHE A 7 0.78 -0.03 27.01
CA PHE A 7 0.75 -0.81 25.78
C PHE A 7 -0.08 -0.15 24.68
N ALA A 8 -1.25 0.38 25.00
CA ALA A 8 -2.11 1.07 24.04
C ALA A 8 -1.37 2.26 23.41
N ARG A 9 -0.77 3.15 24.21
CA ARG A 9 -0.04 4.33 23.73
C ARG A 9 1.15 3.97 22.84
N VAL A 10 1.98 3.01 23.26
CA VAL A 10 3.18 2.63 22.50
C VAL A 10 2.88 1.78 21.28
N ASN A 11 1.64 1.31 21.11
CA ASN A 11 1.22 0.50 19.96
C ASN A 11 0.64 1.33 18.81
N HIS A 12 0.22 2.58 19.04
CA HIS A 12 -0.20 3.50 17.98
C HIS A 12 1.00 3.91 17.10
N ARG A 13 0.78 4.03 15.80
CA ARG A 13 1.79 4.47 14.83
C ARG A 13 1.20 5.43 13.82
N MET A 14 1.97 6.46 13.48
CA MET A 14 1.73 7.22 12.28
C MET A 14 2.17 6.37 11.09
N HIS A 15 1.22 5.99 10.24
CA HIS A 15 1.49 5.17 9.07
C HIS A 15 1.25 5.92 7.76
N ASN A 16 0.99 7.21 7.83
CA ASN A 16 0.75 8.10 6.70
C ASN A 16 1.99 8.22 5.83
N LYS A 17 1.80 8.19 4.51
CA LYS A 17 2.85 8.36 3.51
C LYS A 17 2.40 9.38 2.49
N LEU A 18 3.05 10.53 2.49
CA LEU A 18 2.83 11.57 1.51
C LEU A 18 4.10 12.41 1.31
N LEU A 19 4.24 12.93 0.12
CA LEU A 19 5.25 13.92 -0.22
C LEU A 19 4.55 15.12 -0.84
N VAL A 20 4.84 16.33 -0.35
CA VAL A 20 4.29 17.57 -0.91
C VAL A 20 5.44 18.45 -1.37
N MET A 21 5.34 18.99 -2.57
CA MET A 21 6.32 19.85 -3.20
C MET A 21 5.68 21.21 -3.51
N ASP A 22 6.15 22.26 -2.82
CA ASP A 22 5.80 23.67 -3.05
C ASP A 22 4.28 23.95 -3.08
N ASN A 23 3.46 23.16 -2.40
CA ASN A 23 1.99 23.23 -2.46
C ASN A 23 1.41 23.13 -3.90
N ALA A 24 2.17 22.60 -4.83
CA ALA A 24 1.82 22.49 -6.25
C ALA A 24 1.63 21.04 -6.71
N LEU A 25 2.43 20.13 -6.17
CA LEU A 25 2.38 18.70 -6.47
C LEU A 25 2.46 17.89 -5.18
N ALA A 26 1.72 16.79 -5.13
CA ALA A 26 1.81 15.82 -4.04
C ALA A 26 1.91 14.39 -4.57
N ILE A 27 2.50 13.50 -3.79
CA ILE A 27 2.47 12.06 -4.01
C ILE A 27 1.85 11.43 -2.77
N VAL A 28 0.85 10.58 -2.97
CA VAL A 28 0.16 9.84 -1.90
C VAL A 28 0.11 8.36 -2.27
N GLY A 29 0.46 7.50 -1.33
CA GLY A 29 0.44 6.04 -1.59
C GLY A 29 0.87 5.20 -0.41
N GLY A 30 1.36 3.99 -0.70
CA GLY A 30 1.83 3.01 0.28
C GLY A 30 3.32 3.08 0.57
N ARG A 31 4.10 3.74 -0.29
CA ARG A 31 5.55 3.66 -0.37
C ARG A 31 6.27 4.33 0.80
N ASN A 32 7.19 3.61 1.45
CA ASN A 32 8.17 4.19 2.37
C ASN A 32 9.46 4.57 1.62
N ILE A 33 10.37 5.26 2.30
CA ILE A 33 11.72 5.51 1.80
C ILE A 33 12.61 4.33 2.23
N GLY A 34 13.00 3.51 1.27
CA GLY A 34 13.86 2.35 1.48
C GLY A 34 14.06 1.56 0.19
N ASN A 35 15.13 0.79 0.09
CA ASN A 35 15.56 0.10 -1.13
C ASN A 35 14.48 -0.81 -1.72
N HIS A 36 13.74 -1.54 -0.89
CA HIS A 36 12.66 -2.44 -1.33
C HIS A 36 11.54 -1.72 -2.10
N TYR A 37 11.31 -0.44 -1.79
CA TYR A 37 10.23 0.36 -2.39
C TYR A 37 10.63 1.00 -3.73
N PHE A 38 11.93 1.07 -4.01
CA PHE A 38 12.48 1.67 -5.24
C PHE A 38 13.13 0.64 -6.15
N GLU A 39 12.82 -0.64 -5.97
CA GLU A 39 13.25 -1.76 -6.82
C GLU A 39 14.78 -1.89 -6.90
N VAL A 40 15.50 -1.50 -5.84
CA VAL A 40 16.97 -1.53 -5.77
C VAL A 40 17.50 -2.45 -4.67
N ASP A 41 16.65 -3.23 -4.05
CA ASP A 41 17.06 -4.23 -3.06
C ASP A 41 17.43 -5.55 -3.73
N THR A 42 18.44 -6.23 -3.19
CA THR A 42 18.96 -7.49 -3.74
C THR A 42 18.19 -8.72 -3.26
N HIS A 43 17.35 -8.60 -2.23
CA HIS A 43 16.65 -9.72 -1.60
C HIS A 43 15.16 -9.72 -1.92
N ALA A 44 14.51 -8.56 -1.79
CA ALA A 44 13.09 -8.43 -2.04
C ALA A 44 12.74 -7.02 -2.54
N ASN A 45 11.77 -6.92 -3.45
CA ASN A 45 11.28 -5.64 -3.93
C ASN A 45 9.75 -5.63 -3.93
N PHE A 46 9.19 -4.47 -3.61
CA PHE A 46 7.77 -4.30 -3.47
C PHE A 46 7.08 -3.84 -4.75
N ARG A 47 5.99 -4.52 -5.10
CA ARG A 47 4.99 -3.99 -6.00
C ARG A 47 4.15 -2.98 -5.21
N ASP A 48 4.27 -1.70 -5.53
CA ASP A 48 3.56 -0.61 -4.83
C ASP A 48 2.99 0.39 -5.84
N LEU A 49 1.92 1.11 -5.44
CA LEU A 49 1.25 2.10 -6.26
C LEU A 49 1.11 3.41 -5.49
N ASP A 50 1.59 4.49 -6.09
CA ASP A 50 1.40 5.85 -5.60
C ASP A 50 0.68 6.69 -6.68
N VAL A 51 -0.02 7.73 -6.25
CA VAL A 51 -0.70 8.68 -7.13
C VAL A 51 -0.07 10.05 -6.97
N ALA A 52 0.36 10.62 -8.11
CA ALA A 52 0.74 12.02 -8.17
C ALA A 52 -0.52 12.89 -8.33
N ALA A 53 -0.65 13.91 -7.49
CA ALA A 53 -1.79 14.80 -7.46
C ALA A 53 -1.35 16.25 -7.69
N GLY A 54 -2.10 16.98 -8.53
CA GLY A 54 -1.95 18.41 -8.76
C GLY A 54 -3.25 19.17 -8.53
N GLY A 55 -3.19 20.49 -8.51
CA GLY A 55 -4.37 21.35 -8.38
C GLY A 55 -4.86 21.53 -6.92
N PRO A 56 -6.17 21.86 -6.73
CA PRO A 56 -6.68 22.29 -5.41
C PRO A 56 -6.49 21.28 -4.29
N VAL A 57 -6.56 19.97 -4.55
CA VAL A 57 -6.40 18.90 -3.56
C VAL A 57 -5.03 18.93 -2.88
N VAL A 58 -3.99 19.46 -3.54
CA VAL A 58 -2.65 19.54 -2.95
C VAL A 58 -2.62 20.45 -1.72
N ARG A 59 -3.44 21.49 -1.68
CA ARG A 59 -3.57 22.35 -0.50
C ARG A 59 -4.20 21.62 0.69
N GLU A 60 -5.16 20.75 0.43
CA GLU A 60 -5.75 19.89 1.47
C GLU A 60 -4.70 18.91 2.00
N ILE A 61 -3.93 18.27 1.10
CA ILE A 61 -2.84 17.37 1.47
C ILE A 61 -1.78 18.10 2.30
N SER A 62 -1.39 19.32 1.92
CA SER A 62 -0.47 20.16 2.68
C SER A 62 -1.01 20.48 4.07
N SER A 63 -2.30 20.80 4.18
CA SER A 63 -2.93 21.09 5.47
C SER A 63 -2.92 19.87 6.39
N VAL A 64 -3.07 18.65 5.83
CA VAL A 64 -2.93 17.40 6.60
C VAL A 64 -1.49 17.22 7.07
N PHE A 65 -0.50 17.46 6.21
CA PHE A 65 0.90 17.42 6.62
C PHE A 65 1.18 18.40 7.77
N ASP A 66 0.73 19.64 7.63
CA ASP A 66 0.91 20.68 8.65
C ASP A 66 0.22 20.33 9.98
N HIS A 67 -0.96 19.68 9.93
CA HIS A 67 -1.65 19.19 11.11
C HIS A 67 -0.81 18.18 11.91
N PHE A 68 -0.17 17.22 11.21
CA PHE A 68 0.73 16.27 11.87
C PHE A 68 2.03 16.93 12.33
N TRP A 69 2.62 17.80 11.51
CA TRP A 69 3.91 18.44 11.79
C TRP A 69 3.85 19.39 12.98
N ASN A 70 2.75 20.15 13.09
CA ASN A 70 2.54 21.14 14.17
C ASN A 70 1.73 20.61 15.35
N GLY A 71 1.28 19.36 15.29
CA GLY A 71 0.46 18.75 16.34
C GLY A 71 1.26 18.33 17.57
N ASP A 72 0.56 18.08 18.67
CA ASP A 72 1.12 17.71 19.98
C ASP A 72 1.90 16.38 19.95
N TRP A 73 1.73 15.57 18.91
CA TRP A 73 2.41 14.30 18.72
C TRP A 73 3.76 14.42 17.98
N ALA A 74 4.06 15.59 17.42
CA ALA A 74 5.33 15.87 16.76
C ALA A 74 6.38 16.28 17.78
N VAL A 75 7.34 15.40 18.04
CA VAL A 75 8.45 15.68 18.97
C VAL A 75 9.68 16.09 18.19
N PRO A 76 10.16 17.34 18.33
CA PRO A 76 11.40 17.78 17.69
C PRO A 76 12.60 16.90 18.12
N ILE A 77 13.46 16.55 17.18
CA ILE A 77 14.63 15.71 17.46
C ILE A 77 15.55 16.31 18.55
N SER A 78 15.60 17.65 18.65
CA SER A 78 16.35 18.36 19.67
C SER A 78 15.84 18.11 21.09
N ALA A 79 14.58 17.68 21.25
CA ALA A 79 14.01 17.29 22.54
C ALA A 79 14.37 15.84 22.93
N LEU A 80 14.81 15.04 21.97
CA LEU A 80 15.16 13.62 22.15
C LEU A 80 16.65 13.38 22.24
N VAL A 81 17.46 14.29 21.71
CA VAL A 81 18.93 14.16 21.63
C VAL A 81 19.57 15.36 22.30
N GLU A 82 20.18 15.14 23.46
CA GLU A 82 20.83 16.19 24.27
C GLU A 82 22.26 16.55 23.76
N ARG A 83 22.77 15.84 22.76
CA ARG A 83 24.11 16.06 22.26
C ARG A 83 24.16 17.27 21.31
N PRO A 84 24.99 18.30 21.60
CA PRO A 84 25.24 19.36 20.64
C PRO A 84 26.03 18.83 19.46
N TYR A 85 25.64 19.18 18.25
CA TYR A 85 26.36 18.88 17.02
C TYR A 85 27.17 20.10 16.59
N THR A 86 28.41 19.87 16.19
CA THR A 86 29.32 20.89 15.66
C THR A 86 29.24 20.90 14.12
N ASP A 87 29.71 22.00 13.50
CA ASP A 87 29.87 22.06 12.04
C ASP A 87 30.75 20.93 11.50
N LYS A 88 31.74 20.49 12.30
CA LYS A 88 32.59 19.35 11.95
C LYS A 88 31.79 18.04 11.86
N ASP A 89 30.87 17.80 12.80
CA ASP A 89 30.03 16.61 12.78
C ASP A 89 29.09 16.62 11.53
N VAL A 90 28.57 17.79 11.18
CA VAL A 90 27.74 17.95 9.98
C VAL A 90 28.53 17.71 8.69
N GLN A 91 29.77 18.22 8.62
CA GLN A 91 30.65 18.00 7.48
C GLN A 91 31.06 16.53 7.35
N ALA A 92 31.40 15.87 8.49
CA ALA A 92 31.69 14.44 8.49
C ALA A 92 30.51 13.59 8.01
N ALA A 93 29.29 13.87 8.50
CA ALA A 93 28.10 13.18 8.04
C ALA A 93 27.83 13.38 6.54
N ARG A 94 28.03 14.59 6.02
CA ARG A 94 27.92 14.89 4.58
C ARG A 94 28.96 14.14 3.75
N ALA A 95 30.21 14.01 4.24
CA ALA A 95 31.25 13.26 3.55
C ALA A 95 30.89 11.77 3.48
N THR A 96 30.50 11.17 4.60
CA THR A 96 30.04 9.77 4.67
C THR A 96 28.86 9.52 3.71
N LEU A 97 27.88 10.44 3.66
CA LEU A 97 26.75 10.32 2.76
C LEU A 97 27.17 10.40 1.27
N ARG A 98 28.08 11.31 0.92
CA ARG A 98 28.62 11.41 -0.45
C ARG A 98 29.38 10.15 -0.87
N GLU A 99 30.19 9.59 0.03
CA GLU A 99 30.90 8.32 -0.21
C GLU A 99 29.90 7.17 -0.41
N ALA A 100 28.88 7.08 0.42
CA ALA A 100 27.82 6.06 0.28
C ALA A 100 27.08 6.20 -1.06
N ILE A 101 26.74 7.43 -1.47
CA ILE A 101 26.08 7.71 -2.76
C ILE A 101 27.01 7.33 -3.93
N ALA A 102 28.30 7.67 -3.86
CA ALA A 102 29.26 7.35 -4.91
C ALA A 102 29.53 5.84 -5.04
N ALA A 103 29.43 5.10 -3.94
CA ALA A 103 29.57 3.65 -3.92
C ALA A 103 28.30 2.90 -4.34
N ALA A 104 27.12 3.55 -4.27
CA ALA A 104 25.86 2.93 -4.61
C ALA A 104 25.67 2.82 -6.13
N HIS A 105 25.31 1.62 -6.58
CA HIS A 105 24.86 1.40 -7.97
C HIS A 105 23.36 1.69 -8.02
N TYR A 106 23.01 2.96 -8.29
CA TYR A 106 21.61 3.38 -8.36
C TYR A 106 21.17 3.42 -9.82
N PRO A 107 20.07 2.75 -10.21
CA PRO A 107 19.59 2.72 -11.59
C PRO A 107 18.92 4.04 -12.01
N TYR A 108 18.71 4.94 -11.06
CA TYR A 108 18.09 6.25 -11.32
C TYR A 108 19.17 7.32 -11.47
N PRO A 109 19.02 8.26 -12.43
CA PRO A 109 19.97 9.36 -12.56
C PRO A 109 19.91 10.26 -11.32
N ILE A 110 21.03 10.37 -10.61
CA ILE A 110 21.16 11.22 -9.41
C ILE A 110 21.41 12.67 -9.80
N GLU A 111 22.09 12.90 -10.93
CA GLU A 111 22.36 14.22 -11.50
C GLU A 111 21.62 14.33 -12.85
N GLN A 112 20.51 15.05 -12.87
CA GLN A 112 19.81 15.41 -14.08
C GLN A 112 19.98 16.91 -14.35
N ASP A 113 20.17 17.27 -15.63
CA ASP A 113 20.04 18.64 -16.05
C ASP A 113 18.61 19.15 -15.73
N THR A 114 18.54 20.35 -15.15
CA THR A 114 17.28 20.96 -14.76
C THR A 114 16.32 21.11 -15.95
N ALA A 115 16.83 21.27 -17.17
CA ALA A 115 16.01 21.37 -18.38
C ALA A 115 15.41 20.00 -18.75
N GLU A 116 16.17 18.93 -18.62
CA GLU A 116 15.71 17.56 -18.84
C GLU A 116 14.65 17.16 -17.82
N LEU A 117 14.89 17.42 -16.52
CA LEU A 117 13.92 17.18 -15.46
C LEU A 117 12.59 17.93 -15.69
N LYS A 118 12.66 19.20 -16.09
CA LYS A 118 11.46 19.99 -16.43
C LYS A 118 10.70 19.39 -17.62
N SER A 119 11.41 18.87 -18.61
CA SER A 119 10.79 18.22 -19.77
C SER A 119 10.05 16.95 -19.37
N VAL A 120 10.69 16.11 -18.56
CA VAL A 120 10.07 14.87 -18.02
C VAL A 120 8.84 15.20 -17.18
N LEU A 121 8.95 16.15 -16.26
CA LEU A 121 7.81 16.55 -15.41
C LEU A 121 6.63 17.10 -16.23
N ARG A 122 6.89 17.90 -17.27
CA ARG A 122 5.82 18.37 -18.15
C ARG A 122 5.14 17.23 -18.89
N ALA A 123 5.90 16.30 -19.44
CA ALA A 123 5.35 15.14 -20.13
C ALA A 123 4.52 14.23 -19.20
N GLU A 124 4.88 14.14 -17.93
CA GLU A 124 4.07 13.40 -16.95
C GLU A 124 2.79 14.18 -16.54
N ILE A 125 2.88 15.51 -16.36
CA ILE A 125 1.70 16.35 -16.05
C ILE A 125 0.67 16.31 -17.18
N ASP A 126 1.11 16.25 -18.44
CA ASP A 126 0.21 16.14 -19.61
C ASP A 126 -0.61 14.83 -19.61
N LYS A 127 -0.18 13.82 -18.85
CA LYS A 127 -0.91 12.54 -18.67
C LYS A 127 -1.92 12.58 -17.51
N PHE A 128 -1.99 13.66 -16.74
CA PHE A 128 -2.87 13.75 -15.57
C PHE A 128 -4.33 13.67 -15.98
N VAL A 129 -5.06 12.89 -15.19
CA VAL A 129 -6.52 12.80 -15.27
C VAL A 129 -7.12 13.85 -14.34
N TRP A 130 -7.88 14.79 -14.89
CA TRP A 130 -8.58 15.80 -14.10
C TRP A 130 -9.92 15.27 -13.63
N ALA A 131 -10.08 15.15 -12.31
CA ALA A 131 -11.26 14.56 -11.69
C ALA A 131 -11.47 15.10 -10.27
N PRO A 132 -12.71 15.01 -9.74
CA PRO A 132 -12.95 15.25 -8.32
C PRO A 132 -12.13 14.27 -7.46
N GLY A 133 -11.38 14.82 -6.51
CA GLY A 133 -10.58 14.05 -5.58
C GLY A 133 -10.55 14.70 -4.21
N ARG A 134 -10.38 13.91 -3.16
CA ARG A 134 -10.24 14.37 -1.77
C ARG A 134 -9.26 13.51 -1.02
N ILE A 135 -8.58 14.12 -0.08
CA ILE A 135 -7.75 13.39 0.88
C ILE A 135 -8.63 12.87 2.02
N VAL A 136 -8.40 11.63 2.43
CA VAL A 136 -9.05 10.98 3.57
C VAL A 136 -7.95 10.56 4.54
N TRP A 137 -8.09 10.91 5.81
CA TRP A 137 -7.03 10.70 6.79
C TRP A 137 -7.58 10.56 8.21
N ASP A 138 -6.78 9.96 9.08
CA ASP A 138 -7.09 9.77 10.49
C ASP A 138 -6.39 10.82 11.36
N ASP A 139 -7.12 11.44 12.28
CA ASP A 139 -6.56 12.35 13.26
C ASP A 139 -5.93 11.57 14.42
N PRO A 140 -4.65 11.83 14.78
CA PRO A 140 -3.99 11.11 15.86
C PRO A 140 -4.63 11.33 17.22
N GLY A 141 -5.20 12.51 17.48
CA GLY A 141 -5.91 12.81 18.73
C GLY A 141 -7.20 12.02 18.86
N GLU A 142 -7.93 11.83 17.75
CA GLU A 142 -9.16 11.04 17.74
C GLU A 142 -8.89 9.54 17.89
N ILE A 143 -7.90 8.99 17.17
CA ILE A 143 -7.50 7.60 17.34
C ILE A 143 -7.12 7.31 18.80
N ALA A 144 -6.38 8.21 19.43
CA ALA A 144 -6.01 8.08 20.85
C ALA A 144 -7.22 8.18 21.80
N ALA A 145 -8.18 9.06 21.50
CA ALA A 145 -9.34 9.33 22.37
C ALA A 145 -10.45 8.29 22.23
N THR A 146 -10.70 7.77 21.02
CA THR A 146 -11.84 6.87 20.73
C THR A 146 -11.53 5.39 20.94
N GLY A 147 -10.27 5.05 21.28
CA GLY A 147 -9.83 3.66 21.38
C GLY A 147 -9.76 2.95 20.03
N GLY A 148 -9.57 3.72 18.93
CA GLY A 148 -9.23 3.17 17.65
C GLY A 148 -10.33 3.14 16.58
N THR A 149 -11.19 4.15 16.51
CA THR A 149 -12.11 4.26 15.37
C THR A 149 -11.50 5.14 14.29
N SER A 150 -11.11 4.55 13.18
CA SER A 150 -10.55 5.23 12.01
C SER A 150 -11.65 5.92 11.19
N ARG A 151 -11.53 7.23 10.99
CA ARG A 151 -12.40 8.01 10.08
C ARG A 151 -12.27 7.54 8.64
N LEU A 152 -11.06 7.15 8.25
CA LEU A 152 -10.78 6.60 6.92
C LEU A 152 -11.57 5.31 6.73
N LEU A 153 -11.49 4.37 7.68
CA LEU A 153 -12.24 3.12 7.64
C LEU A 153 -13.76 3.37 7.58
N GLU A 154 -14.30 4.32 8.34
CA GLU A 154 -15.71 4.71 8.26
C GLU A 154 -16.09 5.27 6.88
N GLY A 155 -15.20 6.05 6.28
CA GLY A 155 -15.35 6.56 4.91
C GLY A 155 -15.43 5.42 3.89
N LEU A 156 -14.54 4.46 3.99
CA LEU A 156 -14.54 3.25 3.15
C LEU A 156 -15.81 2.41 3.38
N HIS A 157 -16.24 2.22 4.62
CA HIS A 157 -17.49 1.51 4.93
C HIS A 157 -18.72 2.18 4.29
N ARG A 158 -18.80 3.52 4.34
CA ARG A 158 -19.89 4.26 3.66
C ARG A 158 -19.87 4.04 2.16
N ARG A 159 -18.68 3.97 1.54
CA ARG A 159 -18.57 3.72 0.10
C ARG A 159 -18.93 2.27 -0.25
N LEU A 160 -18.50 1.31 0.57
CA LEU A 160 -18.91 -0.10 0.43
C LEU A 160 -20.44 -0.28 0.53
N GLY A 161 -21.12 0.59 1.27
CA GLY A 161 -22.59 0.60 1.34
C GLY A 161 -23.30 1.05 0.07
N ARG A 162 -22.57 1.56 -0.92
CA ARG A 162 -23.07 2.08 -2.21
C ARG A 162 -22.47 1.36 -3.42
N LEU A 163 -21.91 0.17 -3.19
CA LEU A 163 -21.39 -0.66 -4.29
C LEU A 163 -22.54 -1.29 -5.07
N ASP A 164 -22.44 -1.24 -6.40
CA ASP A 164 -23.44 -1.75 -7.31
C ASP A 164 -22.96 -3.00 -8.07
N THR A 165 -21.69 -3.06 -8.47
CA THR A 165 -21.22 -4.06 -9.43
C THR A 165 -19.93 -4.76 -9.05
N GLU A 166 -18.88 -4.01 -8.61
CA GLU A 166 -17.54 -4.58 -8.46
C GLU A 166 -16.72 -3.89 -7.38
N LEU A 167 -15.96 -4.68 -6.61
CA LEU A 167 -14.90 -4.24 -5.72
C LEU A 167 -13.59 -4.96 -6.08
N LEU A 168 -12.58 -4.20 -6.50
CA LEU A 168 -11.22 -4.71 -6.69
C LEU A 168 -10.34 -4.21 -5.56
N VAL A 169 -9.58 -5.13 -4.96
CA VAL A 169 -8.73 -4.89 -3.80
C VAL A 169 -7.33 -5.40 -4.07
N GLU A 170 -6.33 -4.55 -3.82
CA GLU A 170 -4.94 -4.97 -3.67
C GLU A 170 -4.44 -4.49 -2.31
N SER A 171 -4.05 -5.43 -1.43
CA SER A 171 -3.59 -5.11 -0.07
C SER A 171 -2.59 -6.16 0.42
N PRO A 172 -1.39 -5.75 0.87
CA PRO A 172 -0.35 -6.69 1.32
C PRO A 172 -0.78 -7.48 2.55
N TYR A 173 -1.58 -6.86 3.42
CA TYR A 173 -2.14 -7.46 4.62
C TYR A 173 -3.65 -7.39 4.54
N PHE A 174 -4.26 -8.55 4.29
CA PHE A 174 -5.70 -8.70 4.13
C PHE A 174 -6.22 -9.63 5.24
N VAL A 175 -6.62 -9.04 6.37
CA VAL A 175 -7.11 -9.78 7.55
C VAL A 175 -8.51 -9.27 7.90
N PRO A 176 -9.54 -9.65 7.13
CA PRO A 176 -10.90 -9.19 7.39
C PRO A 176 -11.42 -9.77 8.70
N ARG A 177 -12.04 -8.90 9.53
CA ARG A 177 -12.76 -9.31 10.74
C ARG A 177 -14.11 -9.89 10.36
N ASP A 178 -14.83 -10.49 11.33
CA ASP A 178 -16.14 -11.12 11.10
C ASP A 178 -17.14 -10.17 10.41
N ARG A 179 -17.15 -8.88 10.79
CA ARG A 179 -17.98 -7.87 10.08
C ARG A 179 -17.58 -7.66 8.62
N GLY A 180 -16.28 -7.74 8.33
CA GLY A 180 -15.77 -7.65 6.95
C GLY A 180 -16.21 -8.86 6.13
N ILE A 181 -16.06 -10.07 6.66
CA ILE A 181 -16.52 -11.32 6.03
C ILE A 181 -18.05 -11.26 5.77
N ALA A 182 -18.84 -10.89 6.79
CA ALA A 182 -20.28 -10.75 6.66
C ALA A 182 -20.65 -9.73 5.56
N ARG A 183 -19.93 -8.59 5.51
CA ARG A 183 -20.18 -7.58 4.47
C ARG A 183 -19.82 -8.07 3.06
N MET A 184 -18.71 -8.83 2.92
CA MET A 184 -18.34 -9.44 1.63
C MET A 184 -19.44 -10.39 1.16
N LYS A 185 -19.99 -11.22 2.05
CA LYS A 185 -21.10 -12.10 1.73
C LYS A 185 -22.35 -11.35 1.30
N GLU A 186 -22.75 -10.31 2.04
CA GLU A 186 -23.90 -9.45 1.68
C GLU A 186 -23.74 -8.84 0.29
N LEU A 187 -22.56 -8.30 -0.03
CA LEU A 187 -22.25 -7.71 -1.33
C LEU A 187 -22.32 -8.75 -2.44
N HIS A 188 -21.76 -9.93 -2.22
CA HIS A 188 -21.84 -11.03 -3.18
C HIS A 188 -23.29 -11.46 -3.42
N ASP A 189 -24.10 -11.59 -2.36
CA ASP A 189 -25.54 -11.94 -2.46
C ASP A 189 -26.36 -10.87 -3.20
N GLN A 190 -25.87 -9.62 -3.23
CA GLN A 190 -26.41 -8.51 -4.03
C GLN A 190 -25.89 -8.50 -5.49
N GLY A 191 -25.04 -9.45 -5.87
CA GLY A 191 -24.47 -9.56 -7.21
C GLY A 191 -23.18 -8.76 -7.43
N VAL A 192 -22.59 -8.19 -6.37
CA VAL A 192 -21.30 -7.47 -6.46
C VAL A 192 -20.16 -8.48 -6.59
N ARG A 193 -19.35 -8.35 -7.62
CA ARG A 193 -18.11 -9.09 -7.79
C ARG A 193 -17.04 -8.54 -6.86
N ILE A 194 -16.38 -9.40 -6.09
CA ILE A 194 -15.26 -9.00 -5.21
C ILE A 194 -14.04 -9.78 -5.64
N ARG A 195 -12.93 -9.06 -5.92
CA ARG A 195 -11.62 -9.63 -6.26
C ARG A 195 -10.56 -9.05 -5.33
N VAL A 196 -9.78 -9.94 -4.72
CA VAL A 196 -8.73 -9.57 -3.77
C VAL A 196 -7.40 -10.15 -4.23
N LEU A 197 -6.35 -9.32 -4.29
CA LEU A 197 -4.97 -9.73 -4.40
C LEU A 197 -4.24 -9.37 -3.09
N THR A 198 -3.55 -10.36 -2.51
CA THR A 198 -2.72 -10.20 -1.31
C THR A 198 -1.40 -10.94 -1.46
N ASN A 199 -0.54 -10.95 -0.45
CA ASN A 199 0.70 -11.73 -0.45
C ASN A 199 0.44 -13.22 -0.22
N SER A 200 1.17 -14.08 -0.93
CA SER A 200 1.33 -15.49 -0.59
C SER A 200 2.21 -15.67 0.66
N LEU A 201 2.34 -16.88 1.16
CA LEU A 201 3.29 -17.20 2.23
C LEU A 201 4.73 -16.79 1.87
N ALA A 202 5.15 -17.09 0.65
CA ALA A 202 6.51 -16.84 0.18
C ALA A 202 6.81 -15.37 -0.12
N SER A 203 5.80 -14.57 -0.51
CA SER A 203 5.94 -13.14 -0.80
C SER A 203 5.68 -12.25 0.40
N ASN A 204 5.25 -12.79 1.53
CA ASN A 204 4.91 -12.03 2.73
C ASN A 204 6.17 -11.62 3.51
N ASP A 205 6.20 -10.38 3.99
CA ASP A 205 7.27 -9.82 4.83
C ASP A 205 6.90 -9.77 6.33
N VAL A 206 5.61 -9.98 6.68
CA VAL A 206 5.10 -9.94 8.06
C VAL A 206 4.32 -11.22 8.40
N MET A 207 5.01 -12.20 8.96
CA MET A 207 4.45 -13.53 9.29
C MET A 207 3.17 -13.47 10.13
N ALA A 208 3.05 -12.52 11.07
CA ALA A 208 1.85 -12.37 11.89
C ALA A 208 0.63 -11.93 11.06
N ALA A 209 0.82 -11.09 10.04
CA ALA A 209 -0.25 -10.70 9.13
C ALA A 209 -0.68 -11.87 8.26
N HIS A 210 0.29 -12.65 7.76
CA HIS A 210 0.00 -13.85 6.98
C HIS A 210 -0.77 -14.90 7.80
N ALA A 211 -0.35 -15.18 9.04
CA ALA A 211 -1.05 -16.11 9.91
C ALA A 211 -2.52 -15.68 10.13
N GLY A 212 -2.76 -14.39 10.41
CA GLY A 212 -4.11 -13.86 10.55
C GLY A 212 -4.95 -13.96 9.26
N TYR A 213 -4.34 -13.81 8.11
CA TYR A 213 -4.98 -13.98 6.80
C TYR A 213 -5.28 -15.47 6.53
N ALA A 214 -4.32 -16.37 6.75
CA ALA A 214 -4.46 -17.80 6.50
C ALA A 214 -5.65 -18.39 7.25
N ASP A 215 -5.87 -17.96 8.50
CA ASP A 215 -7.03 -18.38 9.31
C ASP A 215 -8.38 -17.92 8.71
N ARG A 216 -8.40 -16.86 7.91
CA ARG A 216 -9.61 -16.28 7.29
C ARG A 216 -9.83 -16.70 5.84
N ARG A 217 -8.83 -17.26 5.20
CA ARG A 217 -8.80 -17.56 3.75
C ARG A 217 -10.03 -18.35 3.29
N ARG A 218 -10.35 -19.44 4.00
CA ARG A 218 -11.54 -20.26 3.71
C ARG A 218 -12.82 -19.43 3.80
N GLN A 219 -13.00 -18.68 4.88
CA GLN A 219 -14.20 -17.85 5.08
C GLN A 219 -14.36 -16.79 3.97
N VAL A 220 -13.24 -16.19 3.50
CA VAL A 220 -13.25 -15.25 2.37
C VAL A 220 -13.74 -15.94 1.11
N LEU A 221 -13.25 -17.13 0.78
CA LEU A 221 -13.68 -17.89 -0.39
C LEU A 221 -15.16 -18.30 -0.31
N GLU A 222 -15.64 -18.68 0.87
CA GLU A 222 -17.04 -19.04 1.13
C GLU A 222 -18.01 -17.85 0.95
N THR A 223 -17.52 -16.60 0.96
CA THR A 223 -18.34 -15.43 0.58
C THR A 223 -18.60 -15.35 -0.92
N GLY A 224 -17.90 -16.12 -1.76
CA GLY A 224 -17.91 -16.01 -3.22
C GLY A 224 -16.88 -15.03 -3.81
N ALA A 225 -15.99 -14.47 -2.98
CA ALA A 225 -14.92 -13.58 -3.45
C ALA A 225 -13.84 -14.35 -4.23
N GLU A 226 -13.32 -13.73 -5.28
CA GLU A 226 -12.15 -14.20 -6.00
C GLU A 226 -10.90 -13.80 -5.21
N LEU A 227 -10.06 -14.79 -4.89
CA LEU A 227 -8.88 -14.59 -4.06
C LEU A 227 -7.62 -14.98 -4.83
N TYR A 228 -6.65 -14.07 -4.83
CA TYR A 228 -5.36 -14.22 -5.49
C TYR A 228 -4.23 -13.93 -4.50
N GLU A 229 -3.13 -14.66 -4.61
CA GLU A 229 -1.93 -14.48 -3.80
C GLU A 229 -0.72 -14.25 -4.71
N LEU A 230 -0.03 -13.11 -4.55
CA LEU A 230 1.14 -12.77 -5.35
C LEU A 230 2.25 -13.80 -5.15
N ARG A 231 2.85 -14.27 -6.22
CA ARG A 231 4.00 -15.18 -6.20
C ARG A 231 5.27 -14.41 -5.83
N ALA A 232 6.16 -15.04 -5.07
CA ALA A 232 7.47 -14.45 -4.75
C ALA A 232 8.38 -14.33 -5.98
N ASP A 233 8.12 -15.08 -7.04
CA ASP A 233 8.86 -15.05 -8.31
C ASP A 233 8.11 -14.32 -9.43
N ALA A 234 7.05 -13.56 -9.10
CA ALA A 234 6.19 -12.87 -10.04
C ALA A 234 6.97 -12.02 -11.07
N GLY A 235 6.63 -12.21 -12.35
CA GLY A 235 7.30 -11.55 -13.46
C GLY A 235 7.07 -10.04 -13.55
N VAL A 236 5.96 -9.56 -12.97
CA VAL A 236 5.60 -8.13 -13.00
C VAL A 236 6.66 -7.23 -12.35
N ILE A 237 7.41 -7.73 -11.37
CA ILE A 237 8.49 -7.01 -10.71
C ILE A 237 9.82 -7.26 -11.42
N LYS A 238 10.07 -8.49 -11.90
CA LYS A 238 11.33 -8.86 -12.58
C LYS A 238 11.63 -8.04 -13.84
N LYS A 239 10.61 -7.55 -14.54
CA LYS A 239 10.79 -6.77 -15.79
C LYS A 239 11.44 -5.40 -15.55
N ARG A 240 11.38 -4.86 -14.34
CA ARG A 240 11.91 -3.55 -13.97
C ARG A 240 13.24 -3.62 -13.21
N LEU A 241 13.63 -4.81 -12.71
CA LEU A 241 14.76 -4.97 -11.80
C LEU A 241 16.11 -5.02 -12.52
N ALA A 242 17.05 -4.23 -11.99
CA ALA A 242 18.48 -4.38 -12.26
C ALA A 242 19.08 -5.64 -11.59
N TYR A 243 18.35 -6.29 -10.67
CA TYR A 243 18.82 -7.43 -9.88
C TYR A 243 17.96 -8.66 -10.11
N PHE A 244 18.49 -9.64 -10.84
CA PHE A 244 17.89 -10.95 -11.02
C PHE A 244 17.94 -11.73 -9.71
N GLY A 245 16.78 -12.23 -9.25
CA GLY A 245 16.69 -13.14 -8.11
C GLY A 245 16.09 -12.56 -6.82
N ALA A 246 15.82 -11.25 -6.76
CA ALA A 246 15.06 -10.67 -5.64
C ALA A 246 13.62 -11.17 -5.65
N LYS A 247 13.07 -11.45 -4.45
CA LYS A 247 11.66 -11.83 -4.28
C LYS A 247 10.74 -10.67 -4.59
N ALA A 248 9.60 -10.99 -5.18
CA ALA A 248 8.49 -10.08 -5.33
C ALA A 248 7.62 -10.11 -4.07
N ALA A 249 7.19 -8.95 -3.59
CA ALA A 249 6.18 -8.83 -2.54
C ALA A 249 5.22 -7.69 -2.87
N LEU A 250 3.97 -7.81 -2.45
CA LEU A 250 2.96 -6.77 -2.60
C LEU A 250 3.07 -5.78 -1.46
N HIS A 251 2.99 -4.47 -1.77
CA HIS A 251 2.86 -3.43 -0.76
C HIS A 251 1.83 -2.35 -1.11
N ALA A 252 1.24 -2.37 -2.29
CA ALA A 252 0.18 -1.45 -2.69
C ALA A 252 -1.09 -1.62 -1.84
N LYS A 253 -1.77 -0.51 -1.54
CA LYS A 253 -3.06 -0.47 -0.84
C LYS A 253 -4.03 0.31 -1.71
N VAL A 254 -4.79 -0.44 -2.49
CA VAL A 254 -5.63 0.09 -3.57
C VAL A 254 -7.01 -0.55 -3.51
N LEU A 255 -8.05 0.28 -3.65
CA LEU A 255 -9.42 -0.18 -3.86
C LEU A 255 -10.01 0.52 -5.07
N VAL A 256 -10.66 -0.24 -5.95
CA VAL A 256 -11.45 0.30 -7.05
C VAL A 256 -12.90 -0.13 -6.86
N PHE A 257 -13.80 0.85 -6.88
CA PHE A 257 -15.22 0.69 -6.64
C PHE A 257 -16.00 0.90 -7.95
N ASP A 258 -16.74 -0.10 -8.41
CA ASP A 258 -17.63 -0.05 -9.57
C ASP A 258 -16.94 0.43 -10.87
N ARG A 259 -15.63 0.26 -10.98
CA ARG A 259 -14.79 0.77 -12.10
C ARG A 259 -14.91 2.31 -12.31
N LYS A 260 -15.27 3.03 -11.25
CA LYS A 260 -15.54 4.49 -11.27
C LYS A 260 -14.70 5.26 -10.29
N ASP A 261 -14.51 4.73 -9.08
CA ASP A 261 -13.82 5.43 -8.01
C ASP A 261 -12.58 4.65 -7.59
N VAL A 262 -11.54 5.36 -7.23
CA VAL A 262 -10.25 4.81 -6.81
C VAL A 262 -9.88 5.34 -5.44
N PHE A 263 -9.44 4.45 -4.57
CA PHE A 263 -8.73 4.81 -3.34
C PHE A 263 -7.31 4.26 -3.43
N VAL A 264 -6.32 5.12 -3.18
CA VAL A 264 -4.91 4.75 -3.04
C VAL A 264 -4.35 5.41 -1.79
N GLY A 265 -3.64 4.66 -0.94
CA GLY A 265 -3.11 5.23 0.28
C GLY A 265 -2.26 4.27 1.11
N SER A 266 -2.22 4.54 2.42
CA SER A 266 -1.43 3.75 3.36
C SER A 266 -2.22 2.64 4.08
N PHE A 267 -3.56 2.61 3.93
CA PHE A 267 -4.48 1.79 4.70
C PHE A 267 -4.45 0.31 4.27
N ASN A 268 -3.94 -0.57 5.13
CA ASN A 268 -4.09 -2.01 4.95
C ASN A 268 -5.48 -2.48 5.41
N LEU A 269 -5.99 -3.53 4.79
CA LEU A 269 -7.24 -4.16 5.21
C LEU A 269 -7.01 -5.14 6.37
N ASP A 270 -6.43 -4.63 7.46
CA ASP A 270 -6.10 -5.38 8.67
C ASP A 270 -6.56 -4.66 9.95
N PRO A 271 -6.64 -5.37 11.10
CA PRO A 271 -7.06 -4.75 12.35
C PRO A 271 -6.14 -3.65 12.86
N ARG A 272 -4.85 -3.66 12.52
CA ARG A 272 -3.90 -2.65 12.98
C ARG A 272 -4.15 -1.31 12.29
N SER A 273 -4.32 -1.31 10.97
CA SER A 273 -4.67 -0.10 10.22
C SER A 273 -6.05 0.45 10.62
N GLY A 274 -7.00 -0.44 10.92
CA GLY A 274 -8.35 -0.02 11.30
C GLY A 274 -8.51 0.50 12.74
N LEU A 275 -7.56 0.21 13.65
CA LEU A 275 -7.75 0.45 15.08
C LEU A 275 -6.60 1.18 15.78
N LEU A 276 -5.39 1.11 15.26
CA LEU A 276 -4.19 1.52 15.97
C LEU A 276 -3.35 2.56 15.25
N ASN A 277 -3.33 2.52 13.93
CA ASN A 277 -2.56 3.45 13.13
C ASN A 277 -3.38 4.66 12.74
N THR A 278 -2.71 5.79 12.49
CA THR A 278 -3.27 6.81 11.62
C THR A 278 -2.92 6.47 10.18
N GLU A 279 -3.88 6.58 9.30
CA GLU A 279 -3.75 6.25 7.89
C GLU A 279 -4.16 7.45 7.03
N ILE A 280 -3.74 7.44 5.77
CA ILE A 280 -4.06 8.48 4.79
C ILE A 280 -4.32 7.83 3.42
N GLY A 281 -5.17 8.45 2.62
CA GLY A 281 -5.36 8.03 1.24
C GLY A 281 -6.06 9.09 0.41
N LEU A 282 -5.83 9.02 -0.90
CA LEU A 282 -6.49 9.83 -1.90
C LEU A 282 -7.66 9.04 -2.48
N TYR A 283 -8.86 9.62 -2.42
CA TYR A 283 -10.05 9.10 -3.06
C TYR A 283 -10.37 9.96 -4.28
N VAL A 284 -10.50 9.33 -5.44
CA VAL A 284 -10.72 10.01 -6.73
C VAL A 284 -11.91 9.41 -7.45
N GLU A 285 -12.84 10.25 -7.88
CA GLU A 285 -14.02 9.88 -8.64
C GLU A 285 -13.75 10.02 -10.14
N SER A 286 -13.21 8.97 -10.77
CA SER A 286 -12.80 9.00 -12.18
C SER A 286 -12.79 7.60 -12.81
N PRO A 287 -13.71 7.31 -13.74
CA PRO A 287 -13.66 6.09 -14.54
C PRO A 287 -12.37 5.97 -15.37
N GLN A 288 -11.79 7.10 -15.81
CA GLN A 288 -10.55 7.11 -16.58
C GLN A 288 -9.36 6.68 -15.71
N LEU A 289 -9.23 7.21 -14.49
CA LEU A 289 -8.20 6.77 -13.54
C LEU A 289 -8.45 5.33 -13.10
N ALA A 290 -9.70 4.97 -12.84
CA ALA A 290 -10.07 3.60 -12.49
C ALA A 290 -9.62 2.61 -13.56
N ALA A 291 -9.79 2.93 -14.85
CA ALA A 291 -9.33 2.07 -15.94
C ALA A 291 -7.81 1.84 -15.92
N GLN A 292 -7.01 2.90 -15.69
CA GLN A 292 -5.55 2.78 -15.57
C GLN A 292 -5.13 1.94 -14.35
N VAL A 293 -5.80 2.14 -13.20
CA VAL A 293 -5.53 1.38 -12.00
C VAL A 293 -5.95 -0.08 -12.16
N ILE A 294 -7.07 -0.35 -12.83
CA ILE A 294 -7.53 -1.72 -13.12
C ILE A 294 -6.54 -2.46 -14.01
N GLU A 295 -5.95 -1.81 -15.00
CA GLU A 295 -4.90 -2.40 -15.84
C GLU A 295 -3.70 -2.86 -14.99
N TYR A 296 -3.27 -2.02 -14.04
CA TYR A 296 -2.26 -2.39 -13.06
C TYR A 296 -2.70 -3.57 -12.18
N LEU A 297 -3.93 -3.57 -11.63
CA LEU A 297 -4.44 -4.67 -10.81
C LEU A 297 -4.59 -5.96 -11.60
N ASP A 298 -5.02 -5.89 -12.87
CA ASP A 298 -5.20 -7.04 -13.76
C ASP A 298 -3.87 -7.71 -14.10
N GLU A 299 -2.78 -6.95 -14.24
CA GLU A 299 -1.44 -7.51 -14.39
C GLU A 299 -1.04 -8.35 -13.15
N GLY A 300 -1.38 -7.89 -11.94
CA GLY A 300 -1.05 -8.57 -10.69
C GLY A 300 -1.70 -9.94 -10.54
N VAL A 301 -2.91 -10.12 -11.04
CA VAL A 301 -3.68 -11.38 -10.93
C VAL A 301 -3.50 -12.34 -12.10
N GLN A 302 -2.61 -12.03 -13.06
CA GLN A 302 -2.31 -12.97 -14.14
C GLN A 302 -1.75 -14.28 -13.57
N PRO A 303 -2.05 -15.42 -14.19
CA PRO A 303 -1.64 -16.74 -13.68
C PRO A 303 -0.13 -16.89 -13.46
N GLU A 304 0.69 -16.24 -14.29
CA GLU A 304 2.15 -16.23 -14.13
C GLU A 304 2.66 -15.37 -12.96
N ASN A 305 1.81 -14.50 -12.40
CA ASN A 305 2.17 -13.59 -11.32
C ASN A 305 1.55 -13.95 -9.98
N SER A 306 0.45 -14.69 -9.99
CA SER A 306 -0.30 -15.00 -8.77
C SER A 306 -0.88 -16.40 -8.77
N TYR A 307 -1.04 -16.94 -7.58
CA TYR A 307 -1.88 -18.11 -7.34
C TYR A 307 -3.33 -17.69 -7.22
N ARG A 308 -4.22 -18.29 -7.98
CA ARG A 308 -5.64 -18.25 -7.70
C ARG A 308 -5.98 -19.26 -6.61
N VAL A 309 -6.52 -18.79 -5.50
CA VAL A 309 -6.92 -19.66 -4.38
C VAL A 309 -8.37 -20.05 -4.54
N VAL A 310 -8.65 -21.33 -4.44
CA VAL A 310 -10.01 -21.89 -4.58
C VAL A 310 -10.28 -22.95 -3.52
N LEU A 311 -11.54 -23.37 -3.40
CA LEU A 311 -11.92 -24.59 -2.70
C LEU A 311 -12.13 -25.71 -3.73
N ASP A 312 -11.51 -26.87 -3.50
CA ASP A 312 -11.72 -28.08 -4.32
C ASP A 312 -13.13 -28.67 -4.07
N ALA A 313 -13.44 -29.78 -4.73
CA ALA A 313 -14.73 -30.45 -4.60
C ALA A 313 -15.02 -30.98 -3.17
N ASP A 314 -13.98 -31.23 -2.40
CA ASP A 314 -14.05 -31.70 -1.00
C ASP A 314 -14.02 -30.52 -0.01
N GLY A 315 -13.94 -29.28 -0.52
CA GLY A 315 -13.88 -28.05 0.27
C GLY A 315 -12.47 -27.76 0.82
N ASN A 316 -11.39 -28.37 0.35
CA ASN A 316 -10.04 -28.05 0.75
C ASN A 316 -9.49 -26.88 -0.07
N LEU A 317 -8.53 -26.17 0.51
CA LEU A 317 -7.83 -25.09 -0.18
C LEU A 317 -6.92 -25.67 -1.27
N GLU A 318 -6.98 -25.07 -2.45
CA GLU A 318 -6.11 -25.35 -3.59
C GLU A 318 -5.61 -24.03 -4.18
N TRP A 319 -4.35 -23.99 -4.59
CA TRP A 319 -3.70 -22.89 -5.28
C TRP A 319 -3.42 -23.29 -6.72
N ALA A 320 -3.87 -22.50 -7.69
CA ALA A 320 -3.65 -22.73 -9.10
C ALA A 320 -2.86 -21.56 -9.71
N THR A 321 -1.86 -21.87 -10.53
CA THR A 321 -1.04 -20.89 -11.25
C THR A 321 -0.61 -21.45 -12.60
N GLU A 322 0.10 -20.66 -13.41
CA GLU A 322 0.73 -21.11 -14.64
C GLU A 322 2.23 -20.87 -14.61
N THR A 323 3.00 -21.87 -15.01
CA THR A 323 4.45 -21.78 -15.17
C THR A 323 4.82 -22.35 -16.52
N GLY A 324 5.45 -21.52 -17.39
CA GLY A 324 5.83 -21.95 -18.73
C GLY A 324 4.67 -22.36 -19.65
N GLY A 325 3.45 -21.91 -19.38
CA GLY A 325 2.23 -22.27 -20.12
C GLY A 325 1.54 -23.55 -19.62
N GLU A 326 2.03 -24.15 -18.54
CA GLU A 326 1.38 -25.30 -17.88
C GLU A 326 0.71 -24.88 -16.57
N THR A 327 -0.50 -25.37 -16.32
CA THR A 327 -1.22 -25.13 -15.08
C THR A 327 -0.67 -26.03 -13.98
N GLU A 328 -0.21 -25.40 -12.90
CA GLU A 328 0.24 -26.06 -11.67
C GLU A 328 -0.80 -25.90 -10.58
N ARG A 329 -0.96 -26.93 -9.72
CA ARG A 329 -1.90 -26.95 -8.58
C ARG A 329 -1.20 -27.43 -7.34
N TYR A 330 -1.47 -26.75 -6.22
CA TYR A 330 -0.90 -27.06 -4.91
C TYR A 330 -2.00 -27.25 -3.89
N SER A 331 -1.89 -28.31 -3.09
CA SER A 331 -2.82 -28.60 -1.98
C SER A 331 -2.36 -28.02 -0.63
N LYS A 332 -1.24 -27.32 -0.62
CA LYS A 332 -0.67 -26.61 0.54
C LYS A 332 -0.16 -25.26 0.09
N ASP A 333 0.00 -24.32 1.04
CA ASP A 333 0.62 -23.03 0.77
C ASP A 333 1.94 -23.20 0.00
N PRO A 334 2.07 -22.61 -1.19
CA PRO A 334 3.31 -22.65 -1.95
C PRO A 334 4.43 -21.90 -1.23
N GLU A 335 5.61 -22.53 -1.11
CA GLU A 335 6.78 -21.98 -0.40
C GLU A 335 7.74 -21.20 -1.34
N SER A 336 7.51 -21.21 -2.63
CA SER A 336 8.36 -20.56 -3.65
C SER A 336 7.54 -19.81 -4.69
#